data_a409d381d26ab46df0a70ffff121ca0e
#
_entry.id   a409d381d26ab46df0a70ffff121ca0e
#
_cell.length_a   1.000
_cell.length_b   1.000
_cell.length_c   1.000
_cell.angle_alpha   90.00
_cell.angle_beta   90.00
_cell.angle_gamma   90.00
#
_symmetry.space_group_name_H-M   'P 1'
#
loop_
_entity.id
_entity.type
_entity.pdbx_description
1 polymer ?
#
loop_
_entity_poly.entity_id
_entity_poly.type
_entity_poly.pdbx_seq_one_letter_code
_entity_poly.pdbx_strand_id
1 'polypeptide(L)'
;MKNLFKLILIFNILSAIALAQTILAEEDTLTYIQYPLINVPEILLPGDTLIIKCDLDAEESAQDIYLKKRSVSYQLQYTEMGTDPTTGLKELEAYIPDTILYSLYDLVFISSVGNMDISENSVYVIPEYKDSYTFVHVTDTHLPSHDFWGDPGVETDSTELEDFRAVIDDINIINPAFVLHTGDLVNDGELEYLGVPAISRAKRLLHELNVPLYLVAGNHDLGGWDYTPGPAGTARKTWWKFFGWKYLDHSDGTSPITQDYSFKYGRDLYVGLEAYQLYGNYDDWRIDIYGSTSFTNDQLSWLDQTLDNNSESDMKVLFYHKDFDYDLDLSALGVDAAFWGHVHRNNEDTTPPYDISTGSTCDGNRWYRIVKVEHNEIVFNRAVQAGSFGQNLSIVSNQDSTTIRIINNHSLSLENCLVEFKLEDGLKMTGLTNARLYEIDSLSIPKIVYALVDVPANSYVNASIQTDSIETDIKQLPDSPYILRTYPNPFNPLINIDYNILEQSHLTINVYDVNGAKVDELLDSKQNTGSYKIIWNASDQPSGIYFIRADIKNASGNFQSIEKCLLMK
;
A
#
# COMPACT_ATOMS: atom_id res chain seq x y z
N MET A 1 29.48 39.30 21.13
CA MET A 1 28.02 39.12 21.18
C MET A 1 27.38 38.71 19.87
N LYS A 2 27.62 39.38 18.73
CA LYS A 2 27.00 38.98 17.41
C LYS A 2 27.37 37.57 16.94
N ASN A 3 28.60 37.11 17.18
CA ASN A 3 29.02 35.76 16.76
C ASN A 3 28.48 34.63 17.69
N LEU A 4 28.27 34.96 18.97
CA LEU A 4 27.66 34.00 19.92
C LEU A 4 26.17 33.77 19.61
N PHE A 5 25.45 34.84 19.20
CA PHE A 5 24.05 34.74 18.77
C PHE A 5 23.85 33.93 17.49
N LYS A 6 24.79 34.06 16.52
CA LYS A 6 24.77 33.24 15.30
C LYS A 6 25.04 31.76 15.61
N LEU A 7 25.98 31.48 16.51
CA LEU A 7 26.27 30.09 16.90
C LEU A 7 25.09 29.43 17.62
N ILE A 8 24.43 30.15 18.52
CA ILE A 8 23.24 29.67 19.23
C ILE A 8 22.06 29.48 18.27
N LEU A 9 21.89 30.35 17.28
CA LEU A 9 20.84 30.24 16.28
C LEU A 9 21.07 29.02 15.37
N ILE A 10 22.30 28.78 14.91
CA ILE A 10 22.69 27.63 14.11
C ILE A 10 22.49 26.32 14.91
N PHE A 11 22.87 26.30 16.20
CA PHE A 11 22.70 25.12 17.04
C PHE A 11 21.21 24.81 17.31
N ASN A 12 20.36 25.83 17.46
CA ASN A 12 18.92 25.62 17.58
C ASN A 12 18.26 25.20 16.27
N ILE A 13 18.75 25.67 15.13
CA ILE A 13 18.25 25.23 13.81
C ILE A 13 18.68 23.79 13.53
N LEU A 14 19.93 23.43 13.81
CA LEU A 14 20.42 22.06 13.67
C LEU A 14 19.70 21.08 14.62
N SER A 15 19.45 21.48 15.88
CA SER A 15 18.68 20.66 16.80
C SER A 15 17.20 20.54 16.42
N ALA A 16 16.60 21.57 15.83
CA ALA A 16 15.21 21.53 15.35
C ALA A 16 15.10 20.67 14.06
N ILE A 17 16.11 20.70 13.18
CA ILE A 17 16.16 19.83 12.01
C ILE A 17 16.39 18.39 12.42
N ALA A 18 17.31 18.11 13.34
CA ALA A 18 17.53 16.77 13.89
C ALA A 18 16.28 16.24 14.61
N LEU A 19 15.58 17.07 15.37
CA LEU A 19 14.32 16.70 16.04
C LEU A 19 13.20 16.40 15.01
N ALA A 20 13.09 17.23 13.97
CA ALA A 20 12.12 17.01 12.90
C ALA A 20 12.43 15.74 12.07
N GLN A 21 13.71 15.45 11.82
CA GLN A 21 14.13 14.21 11.15
C GLN A 21 13.88 12.97 12.03
N THR A 22 14.15 13.06 13.33
CA THR A 22 13.88 11.97 14.29
C THR A 22 12.37 11.71 14.41
N ILE A 23 11.54 12.74 14.44
CA ILE A 23 10.07 12.60 14.47
C ILE A 23 9.57 11.95 13.17
N LEU A 24 10.07 12.35 12.01
CA LEU A 24 9.68 11.76 10.73
C LEU A 24 10.14 10.29 10.59
N ALA A 25 11.28 9.93 11.14
CA ALA A 25 11.77 8.54 11.15
C ALA A 25 10.98 7.65 12.13
N GLU A 26 10.49 8.19 13.24
CA GLU A 26 9.64 7.46 14.19
C GLU A 26 8.22 7.21 13.65
N GLU A 27 7.67 8.11 12.83
CA GLU A 27 6.32 7.95 12.25
C GLU A 27 6.21 6.78 11.27
N ASP A 28 7.31 6.39 10.61
CA ASP A 28 7.34 5.32 9.61
C ASP A 28 7.69 3.93 10.23
N THR A 29 8.03 3.87 11.51
CA THR A 29 8.40 2.62 12.19
C THR A 29 7.17 1.83 12.65
N LEU A 30 7.33 0.50 12.76
CA LEU A 30 6.27 -0.38 13.27
C LEU A 30 5.95 -0.06 14.72
N THR A 31 4.66 -0.03 15.03
CA THR A 31 4.17 0.14 16.41
C THR A 31 3.36 -1.06 16.87
N TYR A 32 2.08 -1.09 16.59
CA TYR A 32 1.19 -2.19 16.99
C TYR A 32 1.18 -3.33 15.98
N ILE A 33 0.97 -3.00 14.68
CA ILE A 33 0.82 -4.02 13.65
C ILE A 33 2.20 -4.63 13.34
N GLN A 34 2.32 -5.95 13.50
CA GLN A 34 3.50 -6.71 13.16
C GLN A 34 3.27 -7.61 11.93
N TYR A 35 2.01 -7.81 11.54
CA TYR A 35 1.60 -8.55 10.34
C TYR A 35 0.13 -8.29 10.03
N PRO A 36 -0.28 -8.15 8.75
CA PRO A 36 0.56 -8.10 7.56
C PRO A 36 1.30 -6.75 7.42
N LEU A 37 2.38 -6.74 6.65
CA LEU A 37 3.24 -5.58 6.43
C LEU A 37 3.44 -5.31 4.94
N ILE A 38 3.93 -4.11 4.60
CA ILE A 38 4.19 -3.71 3.21
C ILE A 38 5.15 -4.66 2.47
N ASN A 39 6.10 -5.26 3.19
CA ASN A 39 7.09 -6.20 2.66
C ASN A 39 6.65 -7.67 2.73
N VAL A 40 5.59 -7.96 3.48
CA VAL A 40 4.95 -9.29 3.60
C VAL A 40 3.43 -9.07 3.68
N PRO A 41 2.81 -8.66 2.57
CA PRO A 41 1.37 -8.42 2.52
C PRO A 41 0.58 -9.74 2.47
N GLU A 42 -0.72 -9.64 2.74
CA GLU A 42 -1.67 -10.73 2.50
C GLU A 42 -2.46 -10.53 1.22
N ILE A 43 -2.63 -11.60 0.44
CA ILE A 43 -3.51 -11.63 -0.74
C ILE A 43 -4.74 -12.46 -0.39
N LEU A 44 -5.93 -11.88 -0.51
CA LEU A 44 -7.18 -12.46 -0.01
C LEU A 44 -8.32 -12.30 -1.02
N LEU A 45 -9.32 -13.16 -0.89
CA LEU A 45 -10.60 -13.03 -1.59
C LEU A 45 -11.65 -12.37 -0.68
N PRO A 46 -12.72 -11.76 -1.24
CA PRO A 46 -13.90 -11.43 -0.45
C PRO A 46 -14.44 -12.67 0.28
N GLY A 47 -14.77 -12.51 1.55
CA GLY A 47 -15.22 -13.62 2.40
C GLY A 47 -14.11 -14.38 3.13
N ASP A 48 -12.84 -14.13 2.80
CA ASP A 48 -11.69 -14.70 3.52
C ASP A 48 -11.51 -14.08 4.89
N THR A 49 -10.65 -14.70 5.68
CA THR A 49 -10.23 -14.23 7.00
C THR A 49 -8.79 -13.70 6.92
N LEU A 50 -8.60 -12.46 7.35
CA LEU A 50 -7.30 -11.82 7.52
C LEU A 50 -6.77 -12.13 8.92
N ILE A 51 -5.58 -12.71 9.01
CA ILE A 51 -4.86 -12.83 10.28
C ILE A 51 -4.05 -11.55 10.51
N ILE A 52 -4.21 -10.95 11.68
CA ILE A 52 -3.47 -9.76 12.09
C ILE A 52 -2.72 -10.10 13.36
N LYS A 53 -1.42 -9.80 13.39
CA LYS A 53 -0.59 -9.97 14.59
C LYS A 53 -0.15 -8.61 15.10
N CYS A 54 -0.43 -8.37 16.39
CA CYS A 54 -0.20 -7.08 17.02
C CYS A 54 0.67 -7.20 18.27
N ASP A 55 1.62 -6.28 18.42
CA ASP A 55 2.39 -6.08 19.65
C ASP A 55 1.63 -5.10 20.55
N LEU A 56 0.83 -5.63 21.47
CA LEU A 56 -0.03 -4.87 22.36
C LEU A 56 0.37 -5.11 23.81
N ASP A 57 0.30 -4.06 24.62
CA ASP A 57 0.43 -4.20 26.06
C ASP A 57 -0.64 -5.15 26.62
N ALA A 58 -0.36 -5.75 27.78
CA ALA A 58 -1.22 -6.79 28.36
C ALA A 58 -2.67 -6.32 28.61
N GLU A 59 -2.87 -5.03 28.85
CA GLU A 59 -4.17 -4.41 29.14
C GLU A 59 -4.81 -3.72 27.92
N GLU A 60 -4.10 -3.67 26.78
CA GLU A 60 -4.62 -3.14 25.53
C GLU A 60 -5.29 -4.22 24.69
N SER A 61 -6.29 -3.82 23.94
CA SER A 61 -7.00 -4.64 22.96
C SER A 61 -7.26 -3.84 21.68
N ALA A 62 -7.70 -4.49 20.63
CA ALA A 62 -8.22 -3.79 19.47
C ALA A 62 -9.54 -3.09 19.83
N GLN A 63 -9.77 -1.91 19.25
CA GLN A 63 -11.04 -1.22 19.30
C GLN A 63 -11.71 -1.24 17.95
N ASP A 64 -11.00 -0.81 16.91
CA ASP A 64 -11.50 -0.79 15.54
C ASP A 64 -10.39 -1.21 14.56
N ILE A 65 -10.79 -1.89 13.51
CA ILE A 65 -9.92 -2.32 12.40
C ILE A 65 -10.58 -1.91 11.09
N TYR A 66 -9.79 -1.32 10.18
CA TYR A 66 -10.29 -0.89 8.86
C TYR A 66 -9.32 -1.31 7.77
N LEU A 67 -9.86 -1.60 6.58
CA LEU A 67 -9.12 -1.54 5.33
C LEU A 67 -9.43 -0.22 4.64
N LYS A 68 -8.38 0.52 4.28
CA LYS A 68 -8.50 1.85 3.71
C LYS A 68 -7.76 1.95 2.39
N LYS A 69 -8.40 2.54 1.40
CA LYS A 69 -7.76 2.93 0.14
C LYS A 69 -8.31 4.27 -0.32
N ARG A 70 -7.47 5.30 -0.41
CA ARG A 70 -7.86 6.67 -0.75
C ARG A 70 -8.99 7.17 0.17
N SER A 71 -10.17 7.48 -0.39
CA SER A 71 -11.35 7.93 0.37
C SER A 71 -12.27 6.80 0.84
N VAL A 72 -12.00 5.56 0.42
CA VAL A 72 -12.81 4.38 0.77
C VAL A 72 -12.27 3.73 2.02
N SER A 73 -13.16 3.33 2.93
CA SER A 73 -12.79 2.65 4.18
C SER A 73 -13.84 1.60 4.52
N TYR A 74 -13.38 0.39 4.83
CA TYR A 74 -14.21 -0.72 5.27
C TYR A 74 -13.85 -1.09 6.69
N GLN A 75 -14.80 -0.94 7.62
CA GLN A 75 -14.63 -1.44 8.98
C GLN A 75 -14.77 -2.97 8.98
N LEU A 76 -13.78 -3.65 9.55
CA LEU A 76 -13.77 -5.10 9.64
C LEU A 76 -14.39 -5.57 10.95
N GLN A 77 -15.13 -6.67 10.88
CA GLN A 77 -15.48 -7.45 12.06
C GLN A 77 -14.33 -8.40 12.38
N TYR A 78 -13.96 -8.52 13.65
CA TYR A 78 -12.83 -9.33 14.05
C TYR A 78 -13.12 -10.11 15.35
N THR A 79 -12.29 -11.12 15.59
CA THR A 79 -12.26 -11.92 16.82
C THR A 79 -10.83 -12.00 17.33
N GLU A 80 -10.62 -11.78 18.63
CA GLU A 80 -9.32 -12.00 19.26
C GLU A 80 -9.12 -13.52 19.50
N MET A 81 -8.02 -14.07 18.96
CA MET A 81 -7.68 -15.49 19.04
C MET A 81 -6.83 -15.83 20.26
N GLY A 82 -6.16 -14.84 20.82
CA GLY A 82 -5.27 -14.99 21.97
C GLY A 82 -3.88 -14.43 21.73
N THR A 83 -2.93 -14.89 22.52
CA THR A 83 -1.52 -14.49 22.40
C THR A 83 -0.70 -15.70 21.97
N ASP A 84 0.06 -15.55 20.89
CA ASP A 84 1.02 -16.56 20.45
C ASP A 84 2.11 -16.74 21.54
N PRO A 85 2.27 -17.95 22.10
CA PRO A 85 3.21 -18.18 23.19
C PRO A 85 4.68 -18.06 22.77
N THR A 86 4.98 -18.14 21.47
CA THR A 86 6.35 -18.07 20.94
C THR A 86 6.75 -16.63 20.71
N THR A 87 5.92 -15.85 20.05
CA THR A 87 6.20 -14.46 19.67
C THR A 87 5.73 -13.44 20.71
N GLY A 88 4.75 -13.81 21.55
CA GLY A 88 4.08 -12.90 22.48
C GLY A 88 3.10 -11.92 21.81
N LEU A 89 2.89 -12.05 20.49
CA LEU A 89 1.97 -11.19 19.74
C LEU A 89 0.53 -11.62 19.95
N LYS A 90 -0.38 -10.66 20.02
CA LYS A 90 -1.82 -10.93 19.99
C LYS A 90 -2.25 -11.21 18.55
N GLU A 91 -3.03 -12.26 18.37
CA GLU A 91 -3.60 -12.64 17.07
C GLU A 91 -5.07 -12.25 17.00
N LEU A 92 -5.45 -11.66 15.88
CA LEU A 92 -6.82 -11.28 15.56
C LEU A 92 -7.20 -11.89 14.21
N GLU A 93 -8.40 -12.42 14.12
CA GLU A 93 -9.02 -12.82 12.86
C GLU A 93 -10.04 -11.78 12.43
N ALA A 94 -9.84 -11.15 11.29
CA ALA A 94 -10.72 -10.13 10.74
C ALA A 94 -11.38 -10.62 9.43
N TYR A 95 -12.69 -10.46 9.32
CA TYR A 95 -13.46 -10.91 8.15
C TYR A 95 -13.39 -9.87 7.02
N ILE A 96 -13.04 -10.31 5.81
CA ILE A 96 -13.04 -9.48 4.60
C ILE A 96 -14.47 -9.43 4.04
N PRO A 97 -15.09 -8.23 3.93
CA PRO A 97 -16.47 -8.13 3.46
C PRO A 97 -16.67 -8.66 2.02
N ASP A 98 -17.77 -9.38 1.78
CA ASP A 98 -18.09 -9.92 0.44
C ASP A 98 -18.28 -8.83 -0.63
N THR A 99 -18.51 -7.59 -0.23
CA THR A 99 -18.79 -6.44 -1.12
C THR A 99 -17.64 -5.45 -1.20
N ILE A 100 -16.45 -5.86 -0.72
CA ILE A 100 -15.26 -5.02 -0.78
C ILE A 100 -14.78 -4.85 -2.23
N LEU A 101 -14.26 -3.68 -2.56
CA LEU A 101 -13.62 -3.43 -3.86
C LEU A 101 -12.26 -4.16 -3.95
N TYR A 102 -11.88 -4.59 -5.16
CA TYR A 102 -10.60 -5.25 -5.39
C TYR A 102 -9.47 -4.22 -5.44
N SER A 103 -8.61 -4.22 -4.45
CA SER A 103 -7.52 -3.23 -4.34
C SER A 103 -6.46 -3.65 -3.33
N LEU A 104 -5.32 -2.98 -3.40
CA LEU A 104 -4.30 -3.01 -2.36
C LEU A 104 -4.63 -1.96 -1.29
N TYR A 105 -4.85 -2.40 -0.06
CA TYR A 105 -5.32 -1.60 1.06
C TYR A 105 -4.25 -1.37 2.11
N ASP A 106 -4.38 -0.23 2.79
CA ASP A 106 -3.76 0.01 4.09
C ASP A 106 -4.61 -0.67 5.18
N LEU A 107 -3.97 -1.37 6.10
CA LEU A 107 -4.60 -1.88 7.31
C LEU A 107 -4.48 -0.81 8.40
N VAL A 108 -5.61 -0.34 8.90
CA VAL A 108 -5.68 0.65 9.98
C VAL A 108 -6.17 -0.03 11.24
N PHE A 109 -5.40 0.10 12.30
CA PHE A 109 -5.69 -0.43 13.62
C PHE A 109 -5.87 0.70 14.63
N ILE A 110 -6.89 0.62 15.48
CA ILE A 110 -7.13 1.54 16.59
C ILE A 110 -7.19 0.72 17.88
N SER A 111 -6.33 1.05 18.83
CA SER A 111 -6.29 0.39 20.14
C SER A 111 -7.39 0.89 21.08
N SER A 112 -7.68 0.11 22.11
CA SER A 112 -8.67 0.46 23.15
C SER A 112 -8.35 1.73 23.94
N VAL A 113 -7.12 2.20 23.86
CA VAL A 113 -6.68 3.48 24.47
C VAL A 113 -6.70 4.65 23.46
N GLY A 114 -7.11 4.38 22.21
CA GLY A 114 -7.31 5.39 21.18
C GLY A 114 -6.06 5.69 20.33
N ASN A 115 -4.99 4.92 20.46
CA ASN A 115 -3.83 5.03 19.58
C ASN A 115 -4.12 4.37 18.23
N MET A 116 -3.62 4.96 17.16
CA MET A 116 -3.79 4.48 15.80
C MET A 116 -2.46 4.02 15.21
N ASP A 117 -2.47 2.90 14.48
CA ASP A 117 -1.37 2.39 13.69
C ASP A 117 -1.84 2.05 12.27
N ILE A 118 -0.95 2.16 11.29
CA ILE A 118 -1.27 1.90 9.88
C ILE A 118 -0.16 1.02 9.28
N SER A 119 -0.55 -0.14 8.78
CA SER A 119 0.28 -0.95 7.90
C SER A 119 -0.12 -0.67 6.45
N GLU A 120 0.68 0.13 5.77
CA GLU A 120 0.38 0.64 4.43
C GLU A 120 0.58 -0.44 3.38
N ASN A 121 -0.27 -0.46 2.33
CA ASN A 121 -0.20 -1.40 1.21
C ASN A 121 -0.02 -2.87 1.63
N SER A 122 -0.64 -3.30 2.73
CA SER A 122 -0.38 -4.60 3.36
C SER A 122 -1.46 -5.66 3.12
N VAL A 123 -2.63 -5.29 2.58
CA VAL A 123 -3.73 -6.24 2.30
C VAL A 123 -4.23 -6.06 0.87
N TYR A 124 -4.03 -7.08 0.05
CA TYR A 124 -4.48 -7.07 -1.34
C TYR A 124 -5.71 -7.96 -1.52
N VAL A 125 -6.85 -7.36 -1.84
CA VAL A 125 -8.08 -8.10 -2.11
C VAL A 125 -8.24 -8.24 -3.62
N ILE A 126 -8.37 -9.49 -4.07
CA ILE A 126 -8.53 -9.86 -5.48
C ILE A 126 -9.84 -10.63 -5.71
N PRO A 127 -10.40 -10.64 -6.95
CA PRO A 127 -11.63 -11.39 -7.23
C PRO A 127 -11.45 -12.90 -7.20
N GLU A 128 -10.28 -13.40 -7.61
CA GLU A 128 -9.97 -14.82 -7.73
C GLU A 128 -8.46 -15.03 -7.86
N TYR A 129 -7.95 -16.16 -7.43
CA TYR A 129 -6.63 -16.65 -7.82
C TYR A 129 -6.68 -17.20 -9.23
N LYS A 130 -5.75 -16.79 -10.08
CA LYS A 130 -5.70 -17.19 -11.49
C LYS A 130 -4.73 -18.34 -11.70
N ASP A 131 -5.13 -19.34 -12.52
CA ASP A 131 -4.24 -20.43 -12.96
C ASP A 131 -3.11 -19.94 -13.90
N SER A 132 -3.32 -18.79 -14.50
CA SER A 132 -2.31 -18.11 -15.34
C SER A 132 -2.18 -16.67 -14.86
N TYR A 133 -0.97 -16.29 -14.42
CA TYR A 133 -0.70 -14.97 -13.88
C TYR A 133 0.73 -14.51 -14.21
N THR A 134 0.99 -13.26 -13.97
CA THR A 134 2.32 -12.67 -14.10
C THR A 134 2.76 -12.14 -12.76
N PHE A 135 4.01 -12.35 -12.40
CA PHE A 135 4.68 -11.61 -11.34
C PHE A 135 5.92 -10.90 -11.88
N VAL A 136 6.42 -9.94 -11.15
CA VAL A 136 7.62 -9.19 -11.51
C VAL A 136 8.69 -9.42 -10.47
N HIS A 137 9.93 -9.65 -10.92
CA HIS A 137 11.10 -9.73 -10.05
C HIS A 137 11.96 -8.46 -10.21
N VAL A 138 12.26 -7.81 -9.10
CA VAL A 138 13.10 -6.61 -8.97
C VAL A 138 14.17 -6.88 -7.93
N THR A 139 15.33 -6.27 -8.07
CA THR A 139 16.45 -6.41 -7.14
C THR A 139 17.41 -5.23 -7.24
N ASP A 140 18.26 -5.06 -6.24
CA ASP A 140 19.39 -4.13 -6.27
C ASP A 140 18.95 -2.72 -6.69
N THR A 141 18.03 -2.11 -5.94
CA THR A 141 17.54 -0.75 -6.17
C THR A 141 18.45 0.31 -5.56
N HIS A 142 19.17 -0.03 -4.49
CA HIS A 142 20.17 0.80 -3.81
C HIS A 142 19.69 2.23 -3.52
N LEU A 143 18.54 2.37 -2.85
CA LEU A 143 17.92 3.66 -2.51
C LEU A 143 18.34 4.17 -1.12
N PRO A 144 18.59 5.47 -0.92
CA PRO A 144 19.06 6.43 -1.90
C PRO A 144 20.50 6.12 -2.29
N SER A 145 20.92 6.50 -3.49
CA SER A 145 22.26 6.18 -3.95
C SER A 145 23.37 6.94 -3.27
N HIS A 146 24.53 6.49 -3.48
CA HIS A 146 25.93 6.91 -3.30
C HIS A 146 26.26 8.33 -2.78
N ASP A 147 25.30 9.17 -2.44
CA ASP A 147 25.50 10.56 -2.06
C ASP A 147 26.20 10.76 -0.75
N PHE A 148 26.32 9.71 0.02
CA PHE A 148 27.11 9.80 1.25
C PHE A 148 28.60 10.08 0.97
N TRP A 149 29.08 9.72 -0.21
CA TRP A 149 30.47 9.90 -0.64
C TRP A 149 30.69 11.16 -1.48
N GLY A 150 29.61 11.80 -1.90
CA GLY A 150 29.66 12.95 -2.78
C GLY A 150 29.67 14.28 -2.03
N ASP A 151 29.79 15.35 -2.81
CA ASP A 151 29.67 16.73 -2.32
C ASP A 151 28.28 16.93 -1.66
N PRO A 152 28.22 17.36 -0.39
CA PRO A 152 26.95 17.64 0.26
C PRO A 152 26.27 18.83 -0.43
N GLY A 153 25.42 18.55 -1.37
CA GLY A 153 24.70 19.57 -2.16
C GLY A 153 24.44 19.15 -3.60
N VAL A 154 24.93 18.01 -4.04
CA VAL A 154 24.50 17.39 -5.29
C VAL A 154 23.42 16.38 -4.93
N GLU A 155 22.18 16.65 -5.35
CA GLU A 155 21.07 15.68 -5.23
C GLU A 155 21.28 14.56 -6.28
N THR A 156 22.21 13.64 -6.06
CA THR A 156 22.41 12.48 -6.91
C THR A 156 21.43 11.38 -6.57
N ASP A 157 20.83 11.43 -5.38
CA ASP A 157 19.68 10.62 -4.98
C ASP A 157 18.52 10.60 -5.99
N SER A 158 18.40 11.66 -6.82
CA SER A 158 17.33 11.73 -7.81
C SER A 158 17.41 10.60 -8.82
N THR A 159 18.62 10.13 -9.15
CA THR A 159 18.84 9.17 -10.25
C THR A 159 18.26 7.80 -9.94
N GLU A 160 18.53 7.23 -8.76
CA GLU A 160 18.04 5.91 -8.36
C GLU A 160 16.56 5.96 -7.97
N LEU A 161 16.10 7.07 -7.38
CA LEU A 161 14.68 7.30 -7.19
C LEU A 161 13.92 7.36 -8.52
N GLU A 162 14.48 8.05 -9.53
CA GLU A 162 13.92 8.11 -10.87
C GLU A 162 13.97 6.74 -11.56
N ASP A 163 15.06 5.99 -11.37
CA ASP A 163 15.21 4.65 -11.94
C ASP A 163 14.16 3.69 -11.37
N PHE A 164 13.99 3.68 -10.07
CA PHE A 164 13.00 2.80 -9.46
C PHE A 164 11.56 3.26 -9.74
N ARG A 165 11.28 4.58 -9.78
CA ARG A 165 9.97 5.08 -10.21
C ARG A 165 9.63 4.67 -11.63
N ALA A 166 10.58 4.69 -12.56
CA ALA A 166 10.34 4.21 -13.90
C ALA A 166 9.96 2.72 -13.93
N VAL A 167 10.55 1.92 -13.05
CA VAL A 167 10.19 0.49 -12.88
C VAL A 167 8.82 0.36 -12.23
N ILE A 168 8.52 1.16 -11.19
CA ILE A 168 7.19 1.19 -10.54
C ILE A 168 6.09 1.57 -11.54
N ASP A 169 6.34 2.57 -12.39
CA ASP A 169 5.39 2.99 -13.43
C ASP A 169 5.08 1.83 -14.39
N ASP A 170 6.10 1.12 -14.84
CA ASP A 170 5.93 -0.06 -15.70
C ASP A 170 5.15 -1.18 -14.97
N ILE A 171 5.51 -1.47 -13.71
CA ILE A 171 4.83 -2.47 -12.88
C ILE A 171 3.35 -2.14 -12.70
N ASN A 172 3.03 -0.88 -12.40
CA ASN A 172 1.64 -0.44 -12.21
C ASN A 172 0.80 -0.56 -13.50
N ILE A 173 1.42 -0.41 -14.67
CA ILE A 173 0.77 -0.65 -15.98
C ILE A 173 0.63 -2.16 -16.24
N ILE A 174 1.68 -2.94 -16.01
CA ILE A 174 1.69 -4.40 -16.19
C ILE A 174 0.63 -5.07 -15.32
N ASN A 175 0.42 -4.53 -14.11
CA ASN A 175 -0.52 -5.05 -13.13
C ASN A 175 -0.29 -6.54 -12.81
N PRO A 176 0.91 -6.93 -12.35
CA PRO A 176 1.21 -8.31 -11.99
C PRO A 176 0.42 -8.72 -10.74
N ALA A 177 0.36 -10.03 -10.49
CA ALA A 177 -0.25 -10.54 -9.26
C ALA A 177 0.48 -10.05 -8.00
N PHE A 178 1.81 -9.93 -8.09
CA PHE A 178 2.69 -9.40 -7.04
C PHE A 178 4.08 -9.09 -7.61
N VAL A 179 4.90 -8.47 -6.77
CA VAL A 179 6.32 -8.21 -7.03
C VAL A 179 7.16 -9.01 -6.03
N LEU A 180 8.23 -9.65 -6.47
CA LEU A 180 9.31 -10.16 -5.63
C LEU A 180 10.48 -9.17 -5.69
N HIS A 181 10.94 -8.69 -4.53
CA HIS A 181 12.14 -7.88 -4.41
C HIS A 181 13.19 -8.63 -3.61
N THR A 182 14.29 -8.95 -4.24
CA THR A 182 15.31 -9.83 -3.64
C THR A 182 16.47 -9.08 -2.98
N GLY A 183 16.17 -7.95 -2.34
CA GLY A 183 17.12 -7.25 -1.47
C GLY A 183 17.94 -6.16 -2.15
N ASP A 184 18.83 -5.58 -1.33
CA ASP A 184 19.54 -4.34 -1.63
C ASP A 184 18.56 -3.23 -2.07
N LEU A 185 17.50 -3.06 -1.24
CA LEU A 185 16.51 -2.01 -1.40
C LEU A 185 17.18 -0.64 -1.22
N VAL A 186 18.01 -0.52 -0.18
CA VAL A 186 18.80 0.70 0.11
C VAL A 186 20.28 0.44 -0.14
N ASN A 187 21.04 1.49 -0.41
CA ASN A 187 22.48 1.37 -0.63
C ASN A 187 23.26 1.18 0.68
N ASP A 188 22.81 1.83 1.75
CA ASP A 188 23.50 1.82 3.05
C ASP A 188 22.48 1.82 4.19
N GLY A 189 22.07 0.64 4.65
CA GLY A 189 21.07 0.48 5.72
C GLY A 189 21.49 1.10 7.05
N GLU A 190 22.82 1.24 7.31
CA GLU A 190 23.35 1.91 8.49
C GLU A 190 23.08 3.43 8.52
N LEU A 191 22.83 4.07 7.39
CA LEU A 191 22.56 5.51 7.33
C LEU A 191 21.34 5.90 8.14
N GLU A 192 20.31 5.07 8.17
CA GLU A 192 19.11 5.30 8.99
C GLU A 192 19.46 5.39 10.47
N TYR A 193 20.34 4.53 10.96
CA TYR A 193 20.85 4.59 12.34
C TYR A 193 21.60 5.90 12.62
N LEU A 194 22.31 6.44 11.65
CA LEU A 194 23.03 7.71 11.74
C LEU A 194 22.12 8.93 11.61
N GLY A 195 20.81 8.72 11.45
CA GLY A 195 19.81 9.80 11.28
C GLY A 195 19.70 10.31 9.84
N VAL A 196 20.21 9.56 8.87
CA VAL A 196 20.01 9.83 7.45
C VAL A 196 18.90 8.90 6.95
N PRO A 197 17.73 9.42 6.52
CA PRO A 197 16.58 8.60 6.18
C PRO A 197 16.81 7.84 4.87
N ALA A 198 17.28 6.61 4.96
CA ALA A 198 17.47 5.68 3.85
C ALA A 198 16.29 4.70 3.76
N ILE A 199 16.12 3.84 4.77
CA ILE A 199 15.07 2.82 4.83
C ILE A 199 13.68 3.45 4.85
N SER A 200 13.47 4.49 5.65
CA SER A 200 12.20 5.23 5.73
C SER A 200 11.82 5.88 4.39
N ARG A 201 12.78 6.43 3.64
CA ARG A 201 12.53 6.96 2.29
C ARG A 201 12.19 5.87 1.29
N ALA A 202 12.93 4.76 1.32
CA ALA A 202 12.66 3.61 0.47
C ALA A 202 11.26 3.03 0.75
N LYS A 203 10.90 2.83 2.02
CA LYS A 203 9.57 2.37 2.42
C LYS A 203 8.46 3.26 1.85
N ARG A 204 8.61 4.59 1.91
CA ARG A 204 7.63 5.51 1.31
C ARG A 204 7.53 5.37 -0.20
N LEU A 205 8.62 5.07 -0.90
CA LEU A 205 8.58 4.86 -2.35
C LEU A 205 7.84 3.56 -2.73
N LEU A 206 7.94 2.52 -1.89
CA LEU A 206 7.18 1.29 -2.08
C LEU A 206 5.65 1.51 -2.08
N HIS A 207 5.15 2.58 -1.43
CA HIS A 207 3.73 2.93 -1.45
C HIS A 207 3.23 3.39 -2.83
N GLU A 208 4.12 3.75 -3.75
CA GLU A 208 3.75 4.11 -5.12
C GLU A 208 3.34 2.87 -5.95
N LEU A 209 3.60 1.65 -5.46
CA LEU A 209 3.11 0.40 -6.06
C LEU A 209 1.61 0.23 -5.82
N ASN A 210 0.89 -0.20 -6.87
CA ASN A 210 -0.53 -0.55 -6.79
C ASN A 210 -0.77 -2.06 -6.61
N VAL A 211 0.28 -2.84 -6.54
CA VAL A 211 0.28 -4.30 -6.37
C VAL A 211 1.15 -4.70 -5.18
N PRO A 212 0.89 -5.84 -4.53
CA PRO A 212 1.64 -6.25 -3.35
C PRO A 212 3.10 -6.57 -3.67
N LEU A 213 3.98 -6.27 -2.73
CA LEU A 213 5.41 -6.52 -2.81
C LEU A 213 5.84 -7.48 -1.72
N TYR A 214 6.58 -8.52 -2.07
CA TYR A 214 7.26 -9.41 -1.14
C TYR A 214 8.77 -9.13 -1.20
N LEU A 215 9.35 -8.75 -0.06
CA LEU A 215 10.72 -8.25 0.02
C LEU A 215 11.54 -9.09 1.00
N VAL A 216 12.71 -9.53 0.58
CA VAL A 216 13.77 -10.05 1.45
C VAL A 216 14.93 -9.08 1.49
N ALA A 217 15.63 -9.00 2.62
CA ALA A 217 16.77 -8.11 2.78
C ALA A 217 18.00 -8.62 2.01
N GLY A 218 18.78 -7.66 1.49
CA GLY A 218 20.12 -7.91 0.97
C GLY A 218 21.22 -7.42 1.93
N ASN A 219 22.47 -7.53 1.52
CA ASN A 219 23.59 -7.14 2.37
C ASN A 219 23.66 -5.63 2.64
N HIS A 220 23.30 -4.80 1.69
CA HIS A 220 23.25 -3.35 1.86
C HIS A 220 22.12 -2.90 2.79
N ASP A 221 21.02 -3.62 2.85
CA ASP A 221 19.89 -3.36 3.75
C ASP A 221 20.25 -3.61 5.22
N LEU A 222 21.06 -4.63 5.46
CA LEU A 222 21.48 -5.09 6.79
C LEU A 222 22.81 -4.51 7.26
N GLY A 223 23.43 -3.66 6.45
CA GLY A 223 24.71 -3.01 6.69
C GLY A 223 24.97 -1.93 5.65
N GLY A 224 25.91 -2.15 4.75
CA GLY A 224 26.32 -1.23 3.71
C GLY A 224 27.82 -1.26 3.44
N TRP A 225 28.33 -0.21 2.80
CA TRP A 225 29.74 -0.10 2.43
C TRP A 225 30.65 0.31 3.59
N ASP A 226 30.09 0.96 4.59
CA ASP A 226 30.84 1.54 5.68
C ASP A 226 30.73 0.74 6.96
N TYR A 227 31.72 0.91 7.79
CA TYR A 227 31.71 0.41 9.16
C TYR A 227 30.51 1.00 9.92
N THR A 228 29.60 0.13 10.35
CA THR A 228 28.50 0.52 11.21
C THR A 228 29.02 0.96 12.58
N PRO A 229 28.94 2.22 12.96
CA PRO A 229 29.56 2.75 14.19
C PRO A 229 28.88 2.28 15.48
N GLY A 230 27.79 1.54 15.37
CA GLY A 230 27.04 1.01 16.51
C GLY A 230 27.52 -0.37 16.96
N PRO A 231 26.86 -0.97 17.95
CA PRO A 231 27.04 -2.38 18.27
C PRO A 231 26.70 -3.26 17.07
N ALA A 232 27.34 -4.42 16.96
CA ALA A 232 27.07 -5.42 15.92
C ALA A 232 25.55 -5.67 15.78
N GLY A 233 25.06 -5.78 14.56
CA GLY A 233 23.65 -5.97 14.24
C GLY A 233 22.78 -4.70 14.32
N THR A 234 23.36 -3.51 14.41
CA THR A 234 22.59 -2.25 14.49
C THR A 234 21.78 -2.00 13.24
N ALA A 235 22.33 -2.17 12.04
CA ALA A 235 21.62 -1.99 10.79
C ALA A 235 20.44 -2.96 10.66
N ARG A 236 20.65 -4.26 10.96
CA ARG A 236 19.59 -5.27 11.00
C ARG A 236 18.45 -4.88 11.95
N LYS A 237 18.78 -4.44 13.18
CA LYS A 237 17.79 -3.97 14.14
C LYS A 237 17.06 -2.71 13.67
N THR A 238 17.73 -1.87 12.90
CA THR A 238 17.10 -0.68 12.28
C THR A 238 16.15 -1.11 11.18
N TRP A 239 16.54 -2.04 10.30
CA TRP A 239 15.68 -2.64 9.29
C TRP A 239 14.40 -3.22 9.90
N TRP A 240 14.52 -3.97 10.99
CA TRP A 240 13.36 -4.56 11.68
C TRP A 240 12.35 -3.56 12.21
N LYS A 241 12.75 -2.32 12.52
CA LYS A 241 11.80 -1.28 12.93
C LYS A 241 10.84 -0.88 11.82
N PHE A 242 11.22 -1.08 10.57
CA PHE A 242 10.41 -0.69 9.41
C PHE A 242 9.69 -1.88 8.77
N PHE A 243 10.31 -3.05 8.78
CA PHE A 243 9.86 -4.22 8.04
C PHE A 243 9.53 -5.43 8.93
N GLY A 244 9.68 -5.29 10.22
CA GLY A 244 9.28 -6.31 11.20
C GLY A 244 10.19 -7.55 11.25
N TRP A 245 9.97 -8.38 12.25
CA TRP A 245 10.67 -9.64 12.43
C TRP A 245 9.98 -10.59 13.41
N LYS A 246 9.30 -10.06 14.44
CA LYS A 246 8.84 -10.84 15.59
C LYS A 246 8.05 -12.08 15.22
N TYR A 247 7.13 -11.97 14.27
CA TYR A 247 6.30 -13.09 13.87
C TYR A 247 6.98 -14.03 12.85
N LEU A 248 8.10 -13.59 12.28
CA LEU A 248 8.91 -14.36 11.33
C LEU A 248 10.04 -15.13 12.03
N ASP A 249 10.27 -14.86 13.32
CA ASP A 249 11.33 -15.52 14.08
C ASP A 249 10.97 -17.00 14.33
N HIS A 250 11.73 -17.87 13.69
CA HIS A 250 11.66 -19.31 13.85
C HIS A 250 12.98 -19.89 14.41
N SER A 251 13.88 -19.00 14.83
CA SER A 251 15.14 -19.37 15.50
C SER A 251 14.85 -20.09 16.82
N ASP A 252 15.63 -21.09 17.13
CA ASP A 252 15.61 -21.76 18.43
C ASP A 252 16.31 -20.95 19.54
N GLY A 253 16.74 -19.72 19.22
CA GLY A 253 17.47 -18.82 20.09
C GLY A 253 18.98 -19.07 20.13
N THR A 254 19.52 -20.00 19.33
CA THR A 254 20.95 -20.30 19.20
C THR A 254 21.54 -19.64 17.96
N SER A 255 20.75 -19.42 16.92
CA SER A 255 21.13 -18.76 15.68
C SER A 255 20.69 -17.29 15.65
N PRO A 256 21.26 -16.46 14.79
CA PRO A 256 20.74 -15.14 14.51
C PRO A 256 19.29 -15.19 14.03
N ILE A 257 18.48 -14.24 14.48
CA ILE A 257 17.11 -14.06 13.98
C ILE A 257 17.18 -13.60 12.53
N THR A 258 16.39 -14.23 11.66
CA THR A 258 16.31 -13.94 10.23
C THR A 258 14.87 -13.73 9.79
N GLN A 259 14.68 -12.94 8.74
CA GLN A 259 13.36 -12.66 8.15
C GLN A 259 13.05 -13.67 7.05
N ASP A 260 12.68 -14.88 7.41
CA ASP A 260 12.26 -15.90 6.45
C ASP A 260 10.75 -16.08 6.55
N TYR A 261 10.09 -16.18 5.40
CA TYR A 261 8.65 -16.33 5.34
C TYR A 261 8.20 -17.04 4.07
N SER A 262 6.97 -17.51 4.06
CA SER A 262 6.35 -18.07 2.86
C SER A 262 4.95 -17.50 2.67
N PHE A 263 4.51 -17.44 1.41
CA PHE A 263 3.15 -17.10 1.06
C PHE A 263 2.66 -17.98 -0.10
N LYS A 264 1.36 -17.97 -0.33
CA LYS A 264 0.76 -18.68 -1.46
C LYS A 264 0.02 -17.71 -2.38
N TYR A 265 0.15 -17.96 -3.69
CA TYR A 265 -0.78 -17.44 -4.66
C TYR A 265 -1.55 -18.61 -5.27
N GLY A 266 -2.81 -18.76 -4.88
CA GLY A 266 -3.58 -19.96 -5.17
C GLY A 266 -2.93 -21.21 -4.57
N ARG A 267 -2.42 -22.10 -5.42
CA ARG A 267 -1.74 -23.33 -5.00
C ARG A 267 -0.21 -23.26 -5.09
N ASP A 268 0.33 -22.18 -5.64
CA ASP A 268 1.76 -22.00 -5.80
C ASP A 268 2.38 -21.42 -4.53
N LEU A 269 3.49 -22.01 -4.09
CA LEU A 269 4.23 -21.64 -2.90
C LEU A 269 5.43 -20.77 -3.26
N TYR A 270 5.59 -19.67 -2.53
CA TYR A 270 6.74 -18.79 -2.60
C TYR A 270 7.41 -18.71 -1.23
N VAL A 271 8.73 -18.89 -1.17
CA VAL A 271 9.51 -18.87 0.06
C VAL A 271 10.63 -17.85 -0.06
N GLY A 272 10.56 -16.80 0.77
CA GLY A 272 11.60 -15.79 0.89
C GLY A 272 12.56 -16.11 2.00
N LEU A 273 13.86 -16.01 1.73
CA LEU A 273 14.94 -16.29 2.66
C LEU A 273 15.88 -15.09 2.79
N GLU A 274 16.20 -14.72 4.02
CA GLU A 274 17.27 -13.76 4.30
C GLU A 274 18.63 -14.45 4.19
N ALA A 275 19.43 -14.05 3.21
CA ALA A 275 20.64 -14.76 2.81
C ALA A 275 21.95 -14.23 3.42
N TYR A 276 21.95 -13.81 4.70
CA TYR A 276 23.14 -13.24 5.35
C TYR A 276 23.17 -13.51 6.84
N GLN A 277 23.33 -14.79 7.22
CA GLN A 277 23.26 -15.20 8.62
C GLN A 277 24.23 -14.48 9.56
N LEU A 278 25.44 -14.23 9.13
CA LEU A 278 26.48 -13.63 9.98
C LEU A 278 26.55 -12.12 9.88
N TYR A 279 25.75 -11.53 9.01
CA TYR A 279 25.71 -10.12 8.79
C TYR A 279 25.31 -9.38 10.08
N GLY A 280 26.02 -8.33 10.43
CA GLY A 280 25.78 -7.61 11.68
C GLY A 280 26.51 -8.15 12.91
N ASN A 281 27.24 -9.24 12.79
CA ASN A 281 28.16 -9.73 13.82
C ASN A 281 29.62 -9.40 13.53
N TYR A 282 29.91 -8.76 12.41
CA TYR A 282 31.26 -8.54 11.93
C TYR A 282 31.58 -7.07 11.70
N ASP A 283 32.78 -6.70 12.14
CA ASP A 283 33.44 -5.43 11.84
C ASP A 283 34.28 -5.52 10.55
N ASP A 284 34.03 -6.50 9.70
CA ASP A 284 34.80 -6.71 8.48
C ASP A 284 33.96 -6.38 7.25
N TRP A 285 34.21 -5.22 6.66
CA TRP A 285 33.54 -4.73 5.46
C TRP A 285 33.59 -5.68 4.25
N ARG A 286 34.55 -6.63 4.23
CA ARG A 286 34.63 -7.61 3.13
C ARG A 286 33.49 -8.62 3.14
N ILE A 287 32.85 -8.83 4.26
CA ILE A 287 31.70 -9.71 4.39
C ILE A 287 30.49 -9.05 3.72
N ASP A 288 30.40 -7.73 3.78
CA ASP A 288 29.34 -6.96 3.19
C ASP A 288 29.27 -7.11 1.67
N ILE A 289 30.44 -7.32 1.03
CA ILE A 289 30.57 -7.43 -0.42
C ILE A 289 30.63 -8.89 -0.88
N TYR A 290 31.33 -9.74 -0.14
CA TYR A 290 31.66 -11.09 -0.61
C TYR A 290 30.81 -12.17 0.03
N GLY A 291 30.13 -11.87 1.15
CA GLY A 291 29.44 -12.89 1.95
C GLY A 291 30.41 -13.95 2.52
N SER A 292 29.99 -14.62 3.56
CA SER A 292 30.77 -15.74 4.10
C SER A 292 29.95 -17.01 4.25
N THR A 293 28.67 -16.87 4.52
CA THR A 293 27.69 -17.96 4.59
C THR A 293 26.34 -17.40 4.19
N SER A 294 25.51 -18.22 3.54
CA SER A 294 24.20 -17.78 3.06
C SER A 294 23.12 -17.97 4.12
N PHE A 295 23.02 -19.20 4.67
CA PHE A 295 21.91 -19.58 5.53
C PHE A 295 22.36 -20.24 6.82
N THR A 296 21.58 -20.09 7.88
CA THR A 296 21.78 -20.83 9.12
C THR A 296 21.21 -22.24 9.00
N ASN A 297 21.61 -23.13 9.89
CA ASN A 297 21.01 -24.46 9.99
C ASN A 297 19.53 -24.39 10.35
N ASP A 298 19.11 -23.38 11.14
CA ASP A 298 17.71 -23.17 11.51
C ASP A 298 16.89 -22.76 10.30
N GLN A 299 17.42 -21.85 9.46
CA GLN A 299 16.77 -21.47 8.19
C GLN A 299 16.60 -22.67 7.26
N LEU A 300 17.65 -23.47 7.06
CA LEU A 300 17.57 -24.66 6.20
C LEU A 300 16.60 -25.70 6.75
N SER A 301 16.58 -25.90 8.07
CA SER A 301 15.61 -26.80 8.72
C SER A 301 14.17 -26.28 8.60
N TRP A 302 13.98 -24.98 8.72
CA TRP A 302 12.68 -24.33 8.53
C TRP A 302 12.23 -24.42 7.06
N LEU A 303 13.16 -24.23 6.11
CA LEU A 303 12.87 -24.39 4.68
C LEU A 303 12.39 -25.81 4.37
N ASP A 304 13.12 -26.84 4.83
CA ASP A 304 12.73 -28.23 4.65
C ASP A 304 11.32 -28.50 5.20
N GLN A 305 11.04 -28.05 6.43
CA GLN A 305 9.71 -28.19 7.04
C GLN A 305 8.64 -27.45 6.26
N THR A 306 8.95 -26.24 5.76
CA THR A 306 8.01 -25.44 4.97
C THR A 306 7.67 -26.13 3.65
N LEU A 307 8.68 -26.68 2.96
CA LEU A 307 8.47 -27.42 1.71
C LEU A 307 7.68 -28.72 1.95
N ASP A 308 7.99 -29.46 3.03
CA ASP A 308 7.28 -30.69 3.41
C ASP A 308 5.82 -30.42 3.77
N ASN A 309 5.55 -29.39 4.58
CA ASN A 309 4.20 -28.97 4.95
C ASN A 309 3.38 -28.47 3.76
N ASN A 310 4.03 -28.10 2.68
CA ASN A 310 3.42 -27.63 1.44
C ASN A 310 3.71 -28.55 0.24
N SER A 311 3.87 -29.87 0.50
CA SER A 311 4.14 -30.86 -0.54
C SER A 311 3.08 -30.91 -1.64
N GLU A 312 1.84 -30.51 -1.34
CA GLU A 312 0.73 -30.43 -2.28
C GLU A 312 0.70 -29.16 -3.14
N SER A 313 1.67 -28.25 -2.98
CA SER A 313 1.76 -27.06 -3.83
C SER A 313 2.14 -27.46 -5.24
N ASP A 314 1.47 -26.81 -6.21
CA ASP A 314 1.63 -27.15 -7.63
C ASP A 314 2.96 -26.64 -8.19
N MET A 315 3.42 -25.48 -7.72
CA MET A 315 4.74 -24.90 -8.00
C MET A 315 5.38 -24.40 -6.70
N LYS A 316 6.69 -24.48 -6.60
CA LYS A 316 7.47 -24.02 -5.44
C LYS A 316 8.62 -23.13 -5.91
N VAL A 317 8.66 -21.91 -5.43
CA VAL A 317 9.61 -20.88 -5.82
C VAL A 317 10.33 -20.35 -4.60
N LEU A 318 11.66 -20.28 -4.66
CA LEU A 318 12.48 -19.59 -3.67
C LEU A 318 12.84 -18.19 -4.18
N PHE A 319 13.01 -17.24 -3.25
CA PHE A 319 13.59 -15.96 -3.56
C PHE A 319 14.44 -15.45 -2.40
N TYR A 320 15.63 -14.96 -2.70
CA TYR A 320 16.66 -14.56 -1.74
C TYR A 320 17.65 -13.60 -2.42
N HIS A 321 18.47 -12.90 -1.64
CA HIS A 321 19.42 -11.98 -2.26
C HIS A 321 20.55 -12.73 -2.96
N LYS A 322 21.27 -13.62 -2.25
CA LYS A 322 22.33 -14.44 -2.83
C LYS A 322 22.63 -15.68 -1.97
N ASP A 323 22.80 -16.81 -2.62
CA ASP A 323 23.38 -18.03 -2.02
C ASP A 323 24.88 -18.07 -2.35
N PHE A 324 25.73 -17.72 -1.36
CA PHE A 324 27.18 -17.63 -1.54
C PHE A 324 27.87 -18.98 -1.43
N ASP A 325 27.38 -19.85 -0.58
CA ASP A 325 27.99 -21.13 -0.27
C ASP A 325 27.41 -22.29 -1.07
N TYR A 326 26.42 -21.99 -1.93
CA TYR A 326 25.70 -23.01 -2.69
C TYR A 326 25.01 -24.03 -1.79
N ASP A 327 24.39 -23.55 -0.70
CA ASP A 327 23.67 -24.35 0.28
C ASP A 327 22.39 -24.98 -0.31
N LEU A 328 21.82 -24.36 -1.34
CA LEU A 328 20.54 -24.75 -1.93
C LEU A 328 20.74 -25.61 -3.19
N ASP A 329 20.55 -26.90 -3.07
CA ASP A 329 20.36 -27.78 -4.23
C ASP A 329 18.88 -27.79 -4.62
N LEU A 330 18.50 -26.94 -5.57
CA LEU A 330 17.11 -26.74 -6.00
C LEU A 330 16.45 -28.04 -6.45
N SER A 331 17.20 -28.93 -7.12
CA SER A 331 16.70 -30.23 -7.56
C SER A 331 16.44 -31.17 -6.38
N ALA A 332 17.34 -31.20 -5.39
CA ALA A 332 17.16 -32.02 -4.21
C ALA A 332 16.02 -31.53 -3.32
N LEU A 333 15.82 -30.22 -3.24
CA LEU A 333 14.72 -29.58 -2.51
C LEU A 333 13.37 -29.75 -3.21
N GLY A 334 13.35 -30.15 -4.49
CA GLY A 334 12.13 -30.28 -5.29
C GLY A 334 11.42 -28.95 -5.52
N VAL A 335 12.18 -27.87 -5.69
CA VAL A 335 11.68 -26.55 -6.07
C VAL A 335 11.81 -26.33 -7.57
N ASP A 336 10.95 -25.51 -8.14
CA ASP A 336 10.85 -25.29 -9.60
C ASP A 336 11.71 -24.12 -10.06
N ALA A 337 11.91 -23.12 -9.18
CA ALA A 337 12.70 -21.94 -9.49
C ALA A 337 13.25 -21.25 -8.23
N ALA A 338 14.36 -20.53 -8.42
CA ALA A 338 14.89 -19.57 -7.46
C ALA A 338 15.16 -18.22 -8.18
N PHE A 339 14.81 -17.11 -7.53
CA PHE A 339 15.06 -15.74 -8.00
C PHE A 339 15.99 -15.02 -7.04
N TRP A 340 17.02 -14.33 -7.57
CA TRP A 340 18.03 -13.68 -6.75
C TRP A 340 18.71 -12.48 -7.44
N GLY A 341 19.47 -11.70 -6.70
CA GLY A 341 20.11 -10.45 -7.11
C GLY A 341 21.62 -10.39 -6.91
N HIS A 342 22.11 -9.33 -6.24
CA HIS A 342 23.49 -9.11 -5.78
C HIS A 342 24.54 -8.92 -6.89
N VAL A 343 24.49 -9.68 -7.97
CA VAL A 343 25.54 -9.64 -9.02
C VAL A 343 25.28 -8.57 -10.09
N HIS A 344 24.19 -7.84 -10.01
CA HIS A 344 23.76 -6.80 -10.96
C HIS A 344 23.74 -7.28 -12.42
N ARG A 345 23.48 -8.56 -12.65
CA ARG A 345 23.49 -9.15 -13.99
C ARG A 345 22.32 -10.07 -14.21
N ASN A 346 21.79 -10.02 -15.41
CA ASN A 346 20.80 -10.99 -15.84
C ASN A 346 21.49 -12.30 -16.26
N ASN A 347 20.92 -13.42 -15.82
CA ASN A 347 21.18 -14.70 -16.47
C ASN A 347 19.95 -15.13 -17.30
N GLU A 348 20.17 -16.08 -18.18
CA GLU A 348 19.15 -16.64 -19.09
C GLU A 348 19.06 -18.15 -18.84
N ASP A 349 18.74 -18.56 -17.61
CA ASP A 349 18.49 -19.98 -17.35
C ASP A 349 17.17 -20.39 -17.99
N THR A 350 17.22 -21.46 -18.78
CA THR A 350 16.10 -21.97 -19.57
C THR A 350 15.68 -23.38 -19.19
N THR A 351 16.29 -23.95 -18.16
CA THR A 351 16.09 -25.34 -17.76
C THR A 351 15.64 -25.45 -16.31
N PRO A 352 14.49 -26.05 -16.01
CA PRO A 352 14.06 -26.22 -14.62
C PRO A 352 14.94 -27.28 -13.88
N PRO A 353 15.16 -27.11 -12.56
CA PRO A 353 14.74 -25.96 -11.79
C PRO A 353 15.50 -24.69 -12.21
N TYR A 354 14.74 -23.60 -12.43
CA TYR A 354 15.33 -22.34 -12.89
C TYR A 354 16.11 -21.65 -11.77
N ASP A 355 17.35 -21.29 -12.04
CA ASP A 355 18.20 -20.50 -11.13
C ASP A 355 18.48 -19.13 -11.75
N ILE A 356 17.71 -18.10 -11.32
CA ILE A 356 17.53 -16.86 -12.07
C ILE A 356 18.03 -15.65 -11.31
N SER A 357 19.10 -15.01 -11.83
CA SER A 357 19.48 -13.66 -11.40
C SER A 357 18.85 -12.58 -12.29
N THR A 358 18.48 -11.46 -11.68
CA THR A 358 18.05 -10.24 -12.40
C THR A 358 19.09 -9.14 -12.21
N GLY A 359 19.28 -8.31 -13.24
CA GLY A 359 20.17 -7.17 -13.18
C GLY A 359 19.62 -6.07 -12.27
N SER A 360 20.52 -5.19 -11.80
CA SER A 360 20.16 -4.11 -10.89
C SER A 360 19.17 -3.11 -11.50
N THR A 361 18.34 -2.56 -10.65
CA THR A 361 17.48 -1.43 -11.00
C THR A 361 18.26 -0.11 -10.97
N CYS A 362 19.25 0.01 -10.08
CA CYS A 362 20.06 1.20 -9.90
C CYS A 362 21.02 1.49 -11.06
N ASP A 363 21.82 2.57 -10.91
CA ASP A 363 22.90 3.00 -11.82
C ASP A 363 22.42 3.27 -13.27
N GLY A 364 21.17 3.72 -13.45
CA GLY A 364 20.56 3.95 -14.74
C GLY A 364 20.23 2.66 -15.51
N ASN A 365 20.37 1.49 -14.91
CA ASN A 365 20.10 0.20 -15.58
C ASN A 365 18.62 -0.11 -15.70
N ARG A 366 17.81 0.18 -14.67
CA ARG A 366 16.36 0.00 -14.62
C ARG A 366 15.89 -1.40 -15.00
N TRP A 367 16.69 -2.44 -14.68
CA TRP A 367 16.31 -3.81 -14.95
C TRP A 367 15.22 -4.30 -14.01
N TYR A 368 14.29 -5.03 -14.57
CA TYR A 368 13.32 -5.87 -13.87
C TYR A 368 12.99 -7.07 -14.76
N ARG A 369 12.38 -8.11 -14.20
CA ARG A 369 12.06 -9.32 -14.93
C ARG A 369 10.56 -9.59 -14.88
N ILE A 370 9.95 -9.85 -16.02
CA ILE A 370 8.56 -10.29 -16.13
C ILE A 370 8.56 -11.80 -16.20
N VAL A 371 7.82 -12.43 -15.30
CA VAL A 371 7.66 -13.89 -15.21
C VAL A 371 6.20 -14.23 -15.39
N LYS A 372 5.88 -15.03 -16.39
CA LYS A 372 4.53 -15.52 -16.64
C LYS A 372 4.44 -16.99 -16.23
N VAL A 373 3.48 -17.28 -15.40
CA VAL A 373 3.09 -18.63 -14.97
C VAL A 373 1.82 -19.01 -15.70
N GLU A 374 1.78 -20.20 -16.27
CA GLU A 374 0.59 -20.79 -16.89
C GLU A 374 0.48 -22.25 -16.44
N HIS A 375 -0.65 -22.62 -15.87
CA HIS A 375 -0.92 -23.98 -15.38
C HIS A 375 0.21 -24.55 -14.51
N ASN A 376 0.70 -23.72 -13.58
CA ASN A 376 1.73 -24.06 -12.59
C ASN A 376 3.14 -24.26 -13.19
N GLU A 377 3.39 -23.74 -14.40
CA GLU A 377 4.69 -23.77 -15.03
C GLU A 377 5.13 -22.36 -15.43
N ILE A 378 6.41 -22.05 -15.26
CA ILE A 378 7.01 -20.81 -15.76
C ILE A 378 7.17 -20.96 -17.29
N VAL A 379 6.26 -20.32 -18.04
CA VAL A 379 6.26 -20.38 -19.52
C VAL A 379 7.02 -19.24 -20.16
N PHE A 380 7.27 -18.18 -19.41
CA PHE A 380 7.99 -17.00 -19.87
C PHE A 380 8.73 -16.33 -18.71
N ASN A 381 9.98 -15.97 -18.97
CA ASN A 381 10.79 -15.26 -18.01
C ASN A 381 11.81 -14.41 -18.78
N ARG A 382 11.69 -13.10 -18.69
CA ARG A 382 12.55 -12.18 -19.42
C ARG A 382 12.84 -10.90 -18.64
N ALA A 383 14.13 -10.55 -18.55
CA ALA A 383 14.55 -9.26 -18.06
C ALA A 383 14.32 -8.16 -19.12
N VAL A 384 13.81 -7.03 -18.68
CA VAL A 384 13.54 -5.84 -19.47
C VAL A 384 13.99 -4.59 -18.73
N GLN A 385 14.10 -3.46 -19.43
CA GLN A 385 14.49 -2.18 -18.84
C GLN A 385 13.37 -1.17 -18.97
N ALA A 386 13.08 -0.45 -17.88
CA ALA A 386 12.09 0.62 -17.88
C ALA A 386 12.62 1.94 -18.46
N GLY A 387 11.72 2.80 -18.94
CA GLY A 387 12.00 4.19 -19.26
C GLY A 387 12.74 4.44 -20.56
N SER A 388 13.81 5.24 -20.51
CA SER A 388 14.43 5.88 -21.67
C SER A 388 15.19 5.00 -22.66
N PHE A 389 15.25 3.71 -22.43
CA PHE A 389 15.98 2.77 -23.31
C PHE A 389 15.18 2.29 -24.53
N GLY A 390 14.09 2.99 -24.89
CA GLY A 390 13.23 2.61 -26.01
C GLY A 390 12.35 1.40 -25.73
N GLN A 391 12.29 0.97 -24.51
CA GLN A 391 11.49 -0.16 -24.02
C GLN A 391 10.57 0.29 -22.86
N ASN A 392 9.98 1.47 -22.99
CA ASN A 392 9.12 2.02 -21.97
C ASN A 392 7.66 1.69 -22.20
N LEU A 393 6.94 1.59 -21.10
CA LEU A 393 5.49 1.64 -21.05
C LEU A 393 5.05 3.07 -20.75
N SER A 394 3.90 3.45 -21.26
CA SER A 394 3.31 4.72 -20.86
C SER A 394 1.81 4.74 -21.07
N ILE A 395 1.11 5.51 -20.23
CA ILE A 395 -0.30 5.80 -20.38
C ILE A 395 -0.47 7.29 -20.67
N VAL A 396 -1.18 7.58 -21.75
CA VAL A 396 -1.54 8.95 -22.12
C VAL A 396 -3.06 9.05 -22.14
N SER A 397 -3.63 9.85 -21.26
CA SER A 397 -5.07 10.12 -21.21
C SER A 397 -5.42 11.41 -21.95
N ASN A 398 -6.64 11.51 -22.51
CA ASN A 398 -7.20 12.77 -22.94
C ASN A 398 -7.63 13.65 -21.73
N GLN A 399 -7.94 14.93 -21.98
CA GLN A 399 -8.34 15.86 -20.92
C GLN A 399 -9.55 15.39 -20.10
N ASP A 400 -10.49 14.71 -20.75
CA ASP A 400 -11.72 14.22 -20.13
C ASP A 400 -11.56 12.84 -19.51
N SER A 401 -10.35 12.25 -19.59
CA SER A 401 -10.05 10.88 -19.12
C SER A 401 -11.01 9.79 -19.65
N THR A 402 -11.65 10.05 -20.79
CA THR A 402 -12.56 9.10 -21.47
C THR A 402 -11.87 8.22 -22.49
N THR A 403 -10.67 8.62 -22.92
CA THR A 403 -9.81 7.86 -23.82
C THR A 403 -8.40 7.80 -23.27
N ILE A 404 -7.83 6.60 -23.25
CA ILE A 404 -6.49 6.32 -22.78
C ILE A 404 -5.74 5.63 -23.91
N ARG A 405 -4.50 6.05 -24.14
CA ARG A 405 -3.56 5.35 -25.01
C ARG A 405 -2.50 4.69 -24.14
N ILE A 406 -2.39 3.36 -24.23
CA ILE A 406 -1.32 2.60 -23.61
C ILE A 406 -0.30 2.29 -24.70
N ILE A 407 0.93 2.69 -24.48
CA ILE A 407 2.05 2.49 -25.39
C ILE A 407 2.97 1.44 -24.78
N ASN A 408 3.18 0.34 -25.50
CA ASN A 408 4.10 -0.73 -25.13
C ASN A 408 5.24 -0.78 -26.13
N ASN A 409 6.40 -0.25 -25.74
CA ASN A 409 7.62 -0.34 -26.54
C ASN A 409 8.47 -1.57 -26.20
N HIS A 410 8.01 -2.44 -25.30
CA HIS A 410 8.67 -3.72 -25.06
C HIS A 410 8.45 -4.70 -26.22
N SER A 411 9.39 -5.59 -26.42
CA SER A 411 9.33 -6.66 -27.42
C SER A 411 8.39 -7.83 -27.03
N LEU A 412 7.60 -7.67 -25.95
CA LEU A 412 6.64 -8.67 -25.49
C LEU A 412 5.24 -8.06 -25.39
N SER A 413 4.22 -8.87 -25.64
CA SER A 413 2.83 -8.48 -25.43
C SER A 413 2.49 -8.54 -23.94
N LEU A 414 1.74 -7.55 -23.46
CA LEU A 414 1.27 -7.48 -22.10
C LEU A 414 -0.23 -7.75 -22.07
N GLU A 415 -0.66 -8.61 -21.17
CA GLU A 415 -2.05 -8.97 -20.98
C GLU A 415 -2.55 -8.37 -19.66
N ASN A 416 -3.82 -7.94 -19.64
CA ASN A 416 -4.47 -7.43 -18.44
C ASN A 416 -3.81 -6.19 -17.82
N CYS A 417 -3.22 -5.31 -18.63
CA CYS A 417 -2.77 -4.01 -18.14
C CYS A 417 -3.93 -3.25 -17.51
N LEU A 418 -3.75 -2.76 -16.28
CA LEU A 418 -4.80 -2.05 -15.57
C LEU A 418 -4.81 -0.57 -15.95
N VAL A 419 -5.99 -0.05 -16.26
CA VAL A 419 -6.21 1.37 -16.56
C VAL A 419 -7.41 1.90 -15.80
N GLU A 420 -7.39 3.21 -15.53
CA GLU A 420 -8.43 3.93 -14.81
C GLU A 420 -9.13 4.94 -15.73
N PHE A 421 -10.45 4.89 -15.80
CA PHE A 421 -11.28 5.93 -16.42
C PHE A 421 -12.05 6.68 -15.35
N LYS A 422 -12.10 8.00 -15.44
CA LYS A 422 -12.96 8.81 -14.58
C LYS A 422 -14.36 8.89 -15.16
N LEU A 423 -15.35 8.60 -14.33
CA LEU A 423 -16.77 8.68 -14.68
C LEU A 423 -17.40 9.86 -13.92
N GLU A 424 -17.60 10.96 -14.64
CA GLU A 424 -18.14 12.18 -14.07
C GLU A 424 -19.58 11.99 -13.55
N ASP A 425 -19.95 12.80 -12.56
CA ASP A 425 -21.28 12.77 -11.98
C ASP A 425 -22.37 13.02 -13.04
N GLY A 426 -23.46 12.26 -12.94
CA GLY A 426 -24.55 12.31 -13.90
C GLY A 426 -24.32 11.49 -15.17
N LEU A 427 -23.19 10.81 -15.28
CA LEU A 427 -22.91 9.85 -16.36
C LEU A 427 -23.00 8.41 -15.86
N LYS A 428 -23.45 7.51 -16.74
CA LYS A 428 -23.35 6.05 -16.58
C LYS A 428 -22.48 5.48 -17.70
N MET A 429 -21.68 4.50 -17.37
CA MET A 429 -20.96 3.72 -18.36
C MET A 429 -21.95 2.89 -19.18
N THR A 430 -21.83 2.93 -20.51
CA THR A 430 -22.61 2.13 -21.44
C THR A 430 -21.77 1.06 -22.14
N GLY A 431 -20.46 1.21 -22.13
CA GLY A 431 -19.53 0.24 -22.70
C GLY A 431 -18.08 0.67 -22.62
N LEU A 432 -17.21 -0.26 -22.99
CA LEU A 432 -15.77 -0.06 -23.14
C LEU A 432 -15.37 -0.45 -24.57
N THR A 433 -14.37 0.23 -25.10
CA THR A 433 -13.75 -0.12 -26.39
C THR A 433 -12.29 -0.47 -26.15
N ASN A 434 -11.85 -1.62 -26.68
CA ASN A 434 -10.50 -2.17 -26.51
C ASN A 434 -10.10 -2.35 -25.04
N ALA A 435 -11.08 -2.58 -24.17
CA ALA A 435 -10.87 -2.83 -22.76
C ALA A 435 -11.99 -3.74 -22.21
N ARG A 436 -11.69 -4.47 -21.16
CA ARG A 436 -12.63 -5.29 -20.39
C ARG A 436 -12.86 -4.65 -19.03
N LEU A 437 -14.10 -4.58 -18.58
CA LEU A 437 -14.40 -4.09 -17.25
C LEU A 437 -13.73 -4.98 -16.19
N TYR A 438 -13.02 -4.36 -15.28
CA TYR A 438 -12.50 -5.01 -14.09
C TYR A 438 -13.41 -4.71 -12.89
N GLU A 439 -13.56 -3.41 -12.56
CA GLU A 439 -14.36 -2.97 -11.44
C GLU A 439 -14.83 -1.52 -11.62
N ILE A 440 -15.86 -1.13 -10.86
CA ILE A 440 -16.32 0.25 -10.77
C ILE A 440 -16.28 0.68 -9.30
N ASP A 441 -15.33 1.56 -8.96
CA ASP A 441 -15.35 2.26 -7.68
C ASP A 441 -16.42 3.36 -7.71
N SER A 442 -17.58 3.02 -7.17
CA SER A 442 -18.73 3.94 -7.06
C SER A 442 -18.66 4.83 -5.81
N LEU A 443 -17.67 4.63 -4.93
CA LEU A 443 -17.50 5.37 -3.69
C LEU A 443 -16.55 6.56 -3.86
N SER A 444 -15.65 6.51 -4.84
CA SER A 444 -14.82 7.66 -5.23
C SER A 444 -15.61 8.74 -5.95
N ILE A 445 -15.18 10.00 -5.84
CA ILE A 445 -15.77 11.16 -6.53
C ILE A 445 -14.66 11.90 -7.29
N PRO A 446 -14.66 11.90 -8.64
CA PRO A 446 -15.58 11.14 -9.53
C PRO A 446 -15.41 9.62 -9.37
N LYS A 447 -16.42 8.85 -9.77
CA LYS A 447 -16.33 7.39 -9.83
C LYS A 447 -15.18 6.95 -10.72
N ILE A 448 -14.53 5.85 -10.38
CA ILE A 448 -13.43 5.30 -11.17
C ILE A 448 -13.87 3.96 -11.77
N VAL A 449 -13.67 3.81 -13.08
CA VAL A 449 -13.87 2.55 -13.79
C VAL A 449 -12.50 1.95 -14.06
N TYR A 450 -12.21 0.84 -13.41
CA TYR A 450 -11.02 0.04 -13.66
C TYR A 450 -11.27 -0.92 -14.82
N ALA A 451 -10.36 -0.95 -15.77
CA ALA A 451 -10.49 -1.81 -16.94
C ALA A 451 -9.15 -2.46 -17.32
N LEU A 452 -9.23 -3.66 -17.87
CA LEU A 452 -8.08 -4.43 -18.31
C LEU A 452 -7.91 -4.28 -19.83
N VAL A 453 -6.68 -4.06 -20.27
CA VAL A 453 -6.30 -3.86 -21.67
C VAL A 453 -5.14 -4.78 -22.04
N ASP A 454 -5.25 -5.48 -23.16
CA ASP A 454 -4.14 -6.26 -23.71
C ASP A 454 -3.39 -5.41 -24.72
N VAL A 455 -2.08 -5.28 -24.56
CA VAL A 455 -1.25 -4.38 -25.38
C VAL A 455 -0.17 -5.19 -26.10
N PRO A 456 -0.24 -5.30 -27.44
CA PRO A 456 0.76 -6.05 -28.22
C PRO A 456 2.17 -5.45 -28.09
N ALA A 457 3.18 -6.30 -28.33
CA ALA A 457 4.58 -5.89 -28.38
C ALA A 457 4.82 -4.77 -29.40
N ASN A 458 5.68 -3.81 -29.06
CA ASN A 458 6.07 -2.69 -29.92
C ASN A 458 4.87 -1.96 -30.55
N SER A 459 3.81 -1.75 -29.79
CA SER A 459 2.54 -1.23 -30.27
C SER A 459 1.86 -0.32 -29.24
N TYR A 460 0.68 0.14 -29.58
CA TYR A 460 -0.18 0.85 -28.65
C TYR A 460 -1.65 0.43 -28.80
N VAL A 461 -2.42 0.63 -27.77
CA VAL A 461 -3.87 0.45 -27.77
C VAL A 461 -4.53 1.74 -27.29
N ASN A 462 -5.55 2.19 -28.03
CA ASN A 462 -6.46 3.22 -27.56
C ASN A 462 -7.67 2.52 -26.94
N ALA A 463 -7.81 2.64 -25.64
CA ALA A 463 -8.98 2.19 -24.90
C ALA A 463 -9.88 3.39 -24.58
N SER A 464 -11.18 3.20 -24.57
CA SER A 464 -12.12 4.27 -24.23
C SER A 464 -13.33 3.76 -23.47
N ILE A 465 -13.85 4.62 -22.61
CA ILE A 465 -15.13 4.45 -21.93
C ILE A 465 -16.21 5.15 -22.74
N GLN A 466 -17.32 4.47 -22.95
CA GLN A 466 -18.52 5.01 -23.53
C GLN A 466 -19.47 5.37 -22.40
N THR A 467 -19.97 6.59 -22.41
CA THR A 467 -20.86 7.10 -21.36
C THR A 467 -22.14 7.65 -21.96
N ASP A 468 -23.20 7.57 -21.19
CA ASP A 468 -24.47 8.20 -21.49
C ASP A 468 -24.91 9.01 -20.26
N SER A 469 -25.66 10.08 -20.48
CA SER A 469 -26.27 10.78 -19.36
C SER A 469 -27.16 9.79 -18.60
N ILE A 470 -27.08 9.78 -17.29
CA ILE A 470 -28.11 9.18 -16.50
C ILE A 470 -29.36 10.01 -16.84
N GLU A 471 -30.15 9.55 -17.83
CA GLU A 471 -31.53 9.97 -17.85
C GLU A 471 -32.08 9.50 -16.51
N THR A 472 -32.01 10.39 -15.54
CA THR A 472 -32.99 10.31 -14.50
C THR A 472 -34.31 10.40 -15.27
N ASP A 473 -35.01 9.26 -15.42
CA ASP A 473 -36.47 9.27 -15.38
C ASP A 473 -36.86 9.76 -13.96
N ILE A 474 -36.39 10.94 -13.64
CA ILE A 474 -37.12 11.83 -12.81
C ILE A 474 -38.29 12.18 -13.75
N LYS A 475 -39.42 11.44 -13.71
CA LYS A 475 -40.63 12.20 -13.54
C LYS A 475 -40.17 13.37 -12.71
N GLN A 476 -40.05 14.58 -13.31
CA GLN A 476 -39.81 15.78 -12.55
C GLN A 476 -40.70 15.65 -11.31
N LEU A 477 -40.12 15.10 -10.24
CA LEU A 477 -40.48 15.60 -8.94
C LEU A 477 -40.26 17.09 -9.14
N PRO A 478 -41.27 17.94 -9.05
CA PRO A 478 -41.16 19.36 -9.27
C PRO A 478 -39.92 19.76 -8.52
N ASP A 479 -38.93 20.36 -9.22
CA ASP A 479 -37.63 20.75 -8.70
C ASP A 479 -37.79 20.94 -7.22
N SER A 480 -37.13 20.09 -6.38
CA SER A 480 -37.40 20.20 -4.94
C SER A 480 -37.07 21.64 -4.61
N PRO A 481 -38.07 22.49 -4.45
CA PRO A 481 -37.85 23.92 -4.52
C PRO A 481 -37.07 24.42 -3.32
N TYR A 482 -36.60 23.50 -2.46
CA TYR A 482 -36.11 23.80 -1.15
C TYR A 482 -34.72 23.20 -0.99
N ILE A 483 -33.70 24.06 -1.03
CA ILE A 483 -32.33 23.71 -0.77
C ILE A 483 -32.09 23.94 0.72
N LEU A 484 -31.79 22.88 1.45
CA LEU A 484 -31.23 22.93 2.80
C LEU A 484 -29.72 22.68 2.68
N ARG A 485 -28.91 23.61 3.18
CA ARG A 485 -27.45 23.45 3.23
C ARG A 485 -26.93 23.80 4.61
N THR A 486 -25.95 23.04 5.09
CA THR A 486 -25.34 23.24 6.41
C THR A 486 -23.83 23.42 6.29
N TYR A 487 -23.28 24.45 6.96
CA TYR A 487 -21.84 24.72 6.99
C TYR A 487 -21.41 25.59 8.20
N PRO A 488 -20.14 25.40 8.68
CA PRO A 488 -19.20 24.35 8.32
C PRO A 488 -19.72 22.98 8.76
N ASN A 489 -19.24 21.91 8.16
CA ASN A 489 -19.52 20.55 8.59
C ASN A 489 -18.23 19.71 8.36
N PRO A 490 -17.53 19.24 9.38
CA PRO A 490 -17.84 19.33 10.83
C PRO A 490 -17.90 20.77 11.38
N PHE A 491 -18.61 20.97 12.53
CA PHE A 491 -18.81 22.27 13.12
C PHE A 491 -18.51 22.29 14.64
N ASN A 492 -18.22 23.50 15.21
CA ASN A 492 -17.98 23.69 16.63
C ASN A 492 -18.22 25.15 17.07
N PRO A 493 -19.12 25.45 17.95
CA PRO A 493 -20.40 24.77 18.20
C PRO A 493 -21.50 25.29 17.29
N LEU A 494 -21.20 26.23 16.37
CA LEU A 494 -22.15 26.94 15.53
C LEU A 494 -22.15 26.37 14.10
N ILE A 495 -23.36 26.10 13.60
CA ILE A 495 -23.57 25.69 12.20
C ILE A 495 -24.60 26.61 11.53
N ASN A 496 -24.28 27.07 10.34
CA ASN A 496 -25.20 27.83 9.51
C ASN A 496 -26.08 26.86 8.72
N ILE A 497 -27.35 27.22 8.58
CA ILE A 497 -28.34 26.47 7.83
C ILE A 497 -28.99 27.47 6.85
N ASP A 498 -28.65 27.34 5.56
CA ASP A 498 -29.22 28.12 4.49
C ASP A 498 -30.36 27.34 3.84
N TYR A 499 -31.48 27.98 3.60
CA TYR A 499 -32.63 27.38 2.93
C TYR A 499 -33.37 28.37 2.03
N ASN A 500 -33.98 27.82 0.98
CA ASN A 500 -34.77 28.60 0.04
C ASN A 500 -36.25 28.21 0.10
N ILE A 501 -37.16 29.18 0.04
CA ILE A 501 -38.60 29.01 -0.05
C ILE A 501 -39.08 29.59 -1.38
N LEU A 502 -39.65 28.76 -2.24
CA LEU A 502 -40.10 29.17 -3.58
C LEU A 502 -41.54 29.69 -3.63
N GLU A 503 -42.39 29.22 -2.72
CA GLU A 503 -43.73 29.74 -2.53
C GLU A 503 -44.05 29.82 -1.03
N GLN A 504 -44.98 30.66 -0.66
CA GLN A 504 -45.36 30.84 0.75
C GLN A 504 -45.68 29.47 1.39
N SER A 505 -44.91 29.07 2.38
CA SER A 505 -44.96 27.77 3.01
C SER A 505 -44.97 27.87 4.53
N HIS A 506 -45.53 26.87 5.20
CA HIS A 506 -45.26 26.62 6.60
C HIS A 506 -44.03 25.73 6.70
N LEU A 507 -42.97 26.21 7.35
CA LEU A 507 -41.68 25.55 7.48
C LEU A 507 -41.42 25.21 8.95
N THR A 508 -41.03 23.94 9.20
CA THR A 508 -40.53 23.47 10.49
C THR A 508 -39.12 22.94 10.31
N ILE A 509 -38.16 23.46 11.06
CA ILE A 509 -36.78 22.94 11.08
C ILE A 509 -36.47 22.40 12.47
N ASN A 510 -36.23 21.10 12.57
CA ASN A 510 -35.89 20.38 13.78
C ASN A 510 -34.52 19.73 13.69
N VAL A 511 -33.88 19.57 14.84
CA VAL A 511 -32.62 18.82 14.97
C VAL A 511 -32.88 17.51 15.72
N TYR A 512 -32.30 16.43 15.25
CA TYR A 512 -32.43 15.09 15.83
C TYR A 512 -31.05 14.49 16.10
N ASP A 513 -30.94 13.70 17.14
CA ASP A 513 -29.77 12.86 17.39
C ASP A 513 -29.78 11.56 16.56
N VAL A 514 -28.74 10.74 16.70
CA VAL A 514 -28.60 9.45 15.98
C VAL A 514 -29.69 8.44 16.34
N ASN A 515 -30.37 8.59 17.48
CA ASN A 515 -31.46 7.73 17.90
C ASN A 515 -32.83 8.21 17.39
N GLY A 516 -32.84 9.32 16.64
CA GLY A 516 -34.08 9.95 16.16
C GLY A 516 -34.82 10.78 17.21
N ALA A 517 -34.20 11.05 18.38
CA ALA A 517 -34.79 11.93 19.36
C ALA A 517 -34.59 13.40 18.95
N LYS A 518 -35.68 14.20 19.00
CA LYS A 518 -35.61 15.65 18.73
C LYS A 518 -34.84 16.32 19.85
N VAL A 519 -33.72 16.99 19.51
CA VAL A 519 -32.85 17.70 20.45
C VAL A 519 -33.04 19.21 20.41
N ASP A 520 -33.56 19.75 19.30
CA ASP A 520 -33.84 21.16 19.18
C ASP A 520 -34.95 21.45 18.11
N GLU A 521 -35.59 22.59 18.23
CA GLU A 521 -36.53 23.14 17.24
C GLU A 521 -36.08 24.55 16.86
N LEU A 522 -35.56 24.69 15.65
CA LEU A 522 -34.93 25.93 15.19
C LEU A 522 -35.94 26.91 14.56
N LEU A 523 -37.00 26.37 13.96
CA LEU A 523 -38.03 27.17 13.29
C LEU A 523 -39.34 26.39 13.22
N ASP A 524 -40.44 27.07 13.50
CA ASP A 524 -41.82 26.62 13.21
C ASP A 524 -42.67 27.85 12.85
N SER A 525 -42.72 28.21 11.57
CA SER A 525 -43.43 29.43 11.13
C SER A 525 -43.78 29.43 9.65
N LYS A 526 -44.68 30.35 9.27
CA LYS A 526 -44.94 30.67 7.87
C LYS A 526 -43.81 31.53 7.32
N GLN A 527 -43.28 31.10 6.17
CA GLN A 527 -42.19 31.75 5.44
C GLN A 527 -42.69 32.18 4.06
N ASN A 528 -42.34 33.40 3.62
CA ASN A 528 -42.57 33.87 2.27
C ASN A 528 -41.50 33.32 1.31
N THR A 529 -41.70 33.49 0.01
CA THR A 529 -40.68 33.21 -1.00
C THR A 529 -39.42 34.01 -0.72
N GLY A 530 -38.26 33.33 -0.71
CA GLY A 530 -36.96 33.94 -0.44
C GLY A 530 -35.90 32.97 0.01
N SER A 531 -34.67 33.49 0.14
CA SER A 531 -33.53 32.79 0.71
C SER A 531 -33.31 33.21 2.16
N TYR A 532 -33.13 32.26 3.03
CA TYR A 532 -33.05 32.48 4.46
C TYR A 532 -31.84 31.76 5.05
N LYS A 533 -31.46 32.28 6.22
CA LYS A 533 -30.37 31.70 6.99
C LYS A 533 -30.74 31.65 8.49
N ILE A 534 -30.49 30.49 9.10
CA ILE A 534 -30.61 30.30 10.54
C ILE A 534 -29.32 29.71 11.08
N ILE A 535 -29.02 29.93 12.34
CA ILE A 535 -27.82 29.38 13.00
C ILE A 535 -28.29 28.48 14.13
N TRP A 536 -27.80 27.26 14.15
CA TRP A 536 -27.92 26.38 15.31
C TRP A 536 -26.69 26.48 16.18
N ASN A 537 -26.91 26.74 17.48
CA ASN A 537 -25.86 26.71 18.51
C ASN A 537 -25.97 25.43 19.32
N ALA A 538 -25.07 24.52 19.10
CA ALA A 538 -25.02 23.21 19.74
C ALA A 538 -24.10 23.18 21.00
N SER A 539 -23.86 24.34 21.65
CA SER A 539 -22.99 24.41 22.82
C SER A 539 -23.38 23.47 23.96
N ASP A 540 -24.67 23.18 24.11
CA ASP A 540 -25.22 22.33 25.16
C ASP A 540 -25.37 20.86 24.72
N GLN A 541 -25.01 20.53 23.48
CA GLN A 541 -25.11 19.17 22.92
C GLN A 541 -23.75 18.45 22.97
N PRO A 542 -23.69 17.14 23.21
CA PRO A 542 -22.46 16.36 23.13
C PRO A 542 -21.90 16.31 21.70
N SER A 543 -20.58 16.09 21.54
CA SER A 543 -20.00 15.79 20.23
C SER A 543 -20.67 14.55 19.62
N GLY A 544 -20.94 14.58 18.30
CA GLY A 544 -21.65 13.50 17.63
C GLY A 544 -22.34 13.92 16.36
N ILE A 545 -23.01 12.96 15.75
CA ILE A 545 -23.79 13.16 14.52
C ILE A 545 -25.20 13.63 14.87
N TYR A 546 -25.64 14.65 14.14
CA TYR A 546 -27.01 15.21 14.19
C TYR A 546 -27.62 15.27 12.81
N PHE A 547 -28.95 15.25 12.75
CA PHE A 547 -29.73 15.39 11.53
C PHE A 547 -30.60 16.63 11.64
N ILE A 548 -30.41 17.57 10.71
CA ILE A 548 -31.26 18.76 10.59
C ILE A 548 -32.31 18.45 9.54
N ARG A 549 -33.57 18.44 9.96
CA ARG A 549 -34.72 18.11 9.11
C ARG A 549 -35.60 19.32 8.93
N ALA A 550 -35.87 19.68 7.67
CA ALA A 550 -36.84 20.68 7.28
C ALA A 550 -38.09 20.00 6.72
N ASP A 551 -39.26 20.28 7.33
CA ASP A 551 -40.55 19.85 6.84
C ASP A 551 -41.30 21.12 6.32
N ILE A 552 -41.74 21.07 5.06
CA ILE A 552 -42.33 22.20 4.35
C ILE A 552 -43.73 21.83 3.90
N LYS A 553 -44.71 22.66 4.22
CA LYS A 553 -46.11 22.48 3.81
C LYS A 553 -46.59 23.73 3.09
N ASN A 554 -47.09 23.54 1.87
CA ASN A 554 -47.64 24.63 1.05
C ASN A 554 -48.82 24.13 0.19
N ALA A 555 -49.29 24.98 -0.74
CA ALA A 555 -50.36 24.64 -1.63
C ALA A 555 -50.01 23.51 -2.62
N SER A 556 -48.71 23.37 -2.95
CA SER A 556 -48.21 22.39 -3.90
C SER A 556 -47.94 21.02 -3.24
N GLY A 557 -47.99 20.92 -1.89
CA GLY A 557 -47.82 19.66 -1.18
C GLY A 557 -46.95 19.73 0.09
N ASN A 558 -46.51 18.54 0.56
CA ASN A 558 -45.61 18.39 1.70
C ASN A 558 -44.26 17.93 1.18
N PHE A 559 -43.20 18.63 1.57
CA PHE A 559 -41.81 18.32 1.18
C PHE A 559 -40.96 18.15 2.43
N GLN A 560 -39.90 17.39 2.32
CA GLN A 560 -38.97 17.14 3.39
C GLN A 560 -37.54 17.20 2.85
N SER A 561 -36.63 17.81 3.62
CA SER A 561 -35.18 17.77 3.38
C SER A 561 -34.48 17.45 4.69
N ILE A 562 -33.42 16.65 4.61
CA ILE A 562 -32.61 16.22 5.78
C ILE A 562 -31.12 16.39 5.44
N GLU A 563 -30.41 17.08 6.32
CA GLU A 563 -28.95 17.23 6.25
C GLU A 563 -28.29 16.61 7.48
N LYS A 564 -27.22 15.86 7.26
CA LYS A 564 -26.38 15.27 8.30
C LYS A 564 -25.26 16.24 8.67
N CYS A 565 -25.05 16.50 9.94
CA CYS A 565 -23.93 17.32 10.43
C CYS A 565 -23.21 16.66 11.60
N LEU A 566 -21.90 16.98 11.73
CA LEU A 566 -21.02 16.44 12.75
C LEU A 566 -20.55 17.56 13.67
N LEU A 567 -20.96 17.49 14.94
CA LEU A 567 -20.48 18.39 16.00
C LEU A 567 -19.17 17.83 16.59
N MET A 568 -18.12 18.62 16.54
CA MET A 568 -16.81 18.29 17.13
C MET A 568 -16.45 19.40 18.14
N LYS A 569 -16.48 19.06 19.43
CA LYS A 569 -16.04 19.95 20.50
C LYS A 569 -14.63 19.65 20.91
#